data_d76cde6d55873d74ad3943319c2cd9e2
#
_entry.id   d76cde6d55873d74ad3943319c2cd9e2
#
_cell.length_a   1.000
_cell.length_b   1.000
_cell.length_c   1.000
_cell.angle_alpha   90.00
_cell.angle_beta   90.00
_cell.angle_gamma   90.00
#
_symmetry.space_group_name_H-M   'P 1'
#
loop_
_entity.id
_entity.type
_entity.pdbx_description
1 polymer ?
#
loop_
_entity_poly.entity_id
_entity_poly.type
_entity_poly.pdbx_seq_one_letter_code
_entity_poly.pdbx_strand_id
1 'polypeptide(L)'
;MPNAYLVKIRRSFVFVLIIVLTGCTSAPPENKENICKIFSEKKGWYKDAKKSSRRWGTDISVMMSMMYQESSFMARAKPPRTKILWVLPGPRPASAYGYAQATNDTWRAYQSATGRGGADRNKFDDAIDFIGWYNDQSQRKNKISKSDAYHLYLAYHEGQGGFARRSYKHKQWLKDVATKVSKRSGVYRAQLDKCEAKFNRGWFRRLLS
;
A
#
# COMPACT_ATOMS: atom_id res chain seq x y z
N MET A 1 -32.68 48.83 56.88
CA MET A 1 -31.71 49.11 55.77
C MET A 1 -31.05 47.80 55.43
N PRO A 2 -31.38 47.13 54.32
CA PRO A 2 -30.72 45.89 53.95
C PRO A 2 -29.68 46.15 52.91
N ASN A 3 -28.45 45.63 53.14
CA ASN A 3 -27.30 45.62 52.21
C ASN A 3 -27.49 44.63 51.10
N ALA A 4 -27.47 45.14 49.87
CA ALA A 4 -27.49 44.32 48.66
C ALA A 4 -26.08 43.79 48.36
N TYR A 5 -25.85 42.52 48.58
CA TYR A 5 -24.65 41.85 48.11
C TYR A 5 -24.80 41.51 46.63
N LEU A 6 -24.10 42.25 45.79
CA LEU A 6 -23.93 41.94 44.33
C LEU A 6 -23.04 40.72 44.15
N VAL A 7 -23.67 39.58 43.90
CA VAL A 7 -22.95 38.39 43.47
C VAL A 7 -22.55 38.55 42.02
N LYS A 8 -21.27 38.87 41.79
CA LYS A 8 -20.64 38.82 40.44
C LYS A 8 -20.48 37.37 40.01
N ILE A 9 -21.40 36.88 39.19
CA ILE A 9 -21.25 35.60 38.50
C ILE A 9 -20.17 35.79 37.43
N ARG A 10 -18.97 35.34 37.73
CA ARG A 10 -17.85 35.24 36.77
C ARG A 10 -18.19 34.11 35.82
N ARG A 11 -18.71 34.43 34.64
CA ARG A 11 -18.85 33.48 33.52
C ARG A 11 -17.47 33.08 33.04
N SER A 12 -16.94 31.99 33.58
CA SER A 12 -15.77 31.29 33.00
C SER A 12 -16.22 30.64 31.70
N PHE A 13 -15.87 31.26 30.57
CA PHE A 13 -15.95 30.63 29.27
C PHE A 13 -14.89 29.52 29.23
N VAL A 14 -15.28 28.29 29.51
CA VAL A 14 -14.48 27.12 29.23
C VAL A 14 -14.54 26.90 27.72
N PHE A 15 -13.57 27.42 26.98
CA PHE A 15 -13.32 27.03 25.59
C PHE A 15 -12.86 25.58 25.61
N VAL A 16 -13.78 24.65 25.42
CA VAL A 16 -13.44 23.27 25.10
C VAL A 16 -12.86 23.28 23.67
N LEU A 17 -11.54 23.36 23.58
CA LEU A 17 -10.80 23.19 22.34
C LEU A 17 -10.95 21.71 21.91
N ILE A 18 -11.97 21.41 21.12
CA ILE A 18 -12.11 20.12 20.46
C ILE A 18 -10.98 20.05 19.41
N ILE A 19 -9.85 19.52 19.82
CA ILE A 19 -8.79 19.11 18.89
C ILE A 19 -9.36 17.92 18.13
N VAL A 20 -9.94 18.18 16.96
CA VAL A 20 -10.25 17.16 15.98
C VAL A 20 -8.91 16.60 15.52
N LEU A 21 -8.46 15.53 16.17
CA LEU A 21 -7.37 14.70 15.69
C LEU A 21 -7.84 14.04 14.39
N THR A 22 -7.80 14.79 13.30
CA THR A 22 -7.88 14.20 11.96
C THR A 22 -6.66 13.32 11.81
N GLY A 23 -6.76 12.11 12.34
CA GLY A 23 -5.79 11.08 12.07
C GLY A 23 -5.72 10.94 10.56
N CYS A 24 -4.61 11.37 9.95
CA CYS A 24 -4.32 11.15 8.55
C CYS A 24 -4.18 9.65 8.25
N THR A 25 -5.25 8.89 8.45
CA THR A 25 -5.39 7.59 7.82
C THR A 25 -5.68 7.90 6.37
N SER A 26 -4.69 7.74 5.51
CA SER A 26 -4.90 7.90 4.09
C SER A 26 -6.03 6.97 3.67
N ALA A 27 -7.22 7.52 3.47
CA ALA A 27 -8.32 6.79 2.87
C ALA A 27 -7.86 6.20 1.53
N PRO A 28 -8.35 5.03 1.11
CA PRO A 28 -8.04 4.50 -0.20
C PRO A 28 -8.53 5.47 -1.29
N PRO A 29 -7.92 5.44 -2.50
CA PRO A 29 -8.42 6.25 -3.62
C PRO A 29 -9.88 5.94 -3.94
N GLU A 30 -10.66 6.96 -4.30
CA GLU A 30 -12.06 6.77 -4.70
C GLU A 30 -12.17 5.90 -5.96
N ASN A 31 -11.40 6.23 -6.99
CA ASN A 31 -11.36 5.47 -8.23
C ASN A 31 -10.10 4.61 -8.33
N LYS A 32 -10.19 3.38 -7.85
CA LYS A 32 -9.08 2.42 -7.84
C LYS A 32 -8.81 1.77 -9.20
N GLU A 33 -9.73 1.89 -10.15
CA GLU A 33 -9.60 1.29 -11.48
C GLU A 33 -8.83 2.17 -12.47
N ASN A 34 -8.52 3.42 -12.08
CA ASN A 34 -7.83 4.37 -12.94
C ASN A 34 -6.59 4.93 -12.27
N ILE A 35 -5.40 4.48 -12.70
CA ILE A 35 -4.12 4.88 -12.11
C ILE A 35 -3.85 6.38 -12.22
N CYS A 36 -4.34 7.04 -13.28
CA CYS A 36 -4.19 8.49 -13.44
C CYS A 36 -5.00 9.25 -12.39
N LYS A 37 -6.22 8.77 -12.07
CA LYS A 37 -7.07 9.34 -11.01
C LYS A 37 -6.45 9.08 -9.64
N ILE A 38 -5.93 7.86 -9.39
CA ILE A 38 -5.20 7.52 -8.16
C ILE A 38 -4.07 8.54 -7.93
N PHE A 39 -3.21 8.76 -8.90
CA PHE A 39 -2.06 9.66 -8.75
C PHE A 39 -2.45 11.15 -8.71
N SER A 40 -3.59 11.51 -9.28
CA SER A 40 -4.12 12.88 -9.18
C SER A 40 -4.68 13.17 -7.78
N GLU A 41 -5.34 12.19 -7.17
CA GLU A 41 -5.93 12.28 -5.83
C GLU A 41 -4.85 12.15 -4.75
N LYS A 42 -4.00 11.13 -4.84
CA LYS A 42 -2.94 10.83 -3.87
C LYS A 42 -1.63 11.51 -4.26
N LYS A 43 -1.55 12.81 -3.98
CA LYS A 43 -0.34 13.59 -4.28
C LYS A 43 0.90 12.97 -3.63
N GLY A 44 1.95 12.77 -4.42
CA GLY A 44 3.18 12.12 -3.98
C GLY A 44 3.29 10.64 -4.37
N TRP A 45 2.20 9.89 -4.47
CA TRP A 45 2.26 8.46 -4.77
C TRP A 45 2.93 8.13 -6.11
N TYR A 46 2.71 8.96 -7.13
CA TYR A 46 3.44 8.78 -8.39
C TYR A 46 4.95 8.91 -8.21
N LYS A 47 5.40 9.93 -7.46
CA LYS A 47 6.82 10.14 -7.18
C LYS A 47 7.44 8.96 -6.43
N ASP A 48 6.73 8.43 -5.44
CA ASP A 48 7.19 7.32 -4.63
C ASP A 48 7.23 6.01 -5.43
N ALA A 49 6.18 5.74 -6.23
CA ALA A 49 6.14 4.61 -7.14
C ALA A 49 7.24 4.70 -8.22
N LYS A 50 7.49 5.89 -8.77
CA LYS A 50 8.58 6.13 -9.74
C LYS A 50 9.96 5.92 -9.11
N LYS A 51 10.15 6.37 -7.86
CA LYS A 51 11.40 6.14 -7.10
C LYS A 51 11.64 4.64 -6.90
N SER A 52 10.62 3.90 -6.46
CA SER A 52 10.69 2.44 -6.30
C SER A 52 10.98 1.74 -7.63
N SER A 53 10.28 2.11 -8.70
CA SER A 53 10.48 1.57 -10.04
C SER A 53 11.93 1.77 -10.54
N ARG A 54 12.48 2.96 -10.35
CA ARG A 54 13.89 3.25 -10.71
C ARG A 54 14.88 2.44 -9.88
N ARG A 55 14.60 2.25 -8.59
CA ARG A 55 15.49 1.52 -7.69
C ARG A 55 15.51 0.03 -7.97
N TRP A 56 14.35 -0.56 -8.23
CA TRP A 56 14.17 -2.00 -8.31
C TRP A 56 13.93 -2.53 -9.73
N GLY A 57 13.68 -1.64 -10.69
CA GLY A 57 13.44 -1.99 -12.09
C GLY A 57 12.06 -2.60 -12.38
N THR A 58 11.15 -2.65 -11.39
CA THR A 58 9.78 -3.13 -11.60
C THR A 58 8.89 -2.00 -12.08
N ASP A 59 8.04 -2.27 -13.08
CA ASP A 59 7.11 -1.28 -13.61
C ASP A 59 6.12 -0.78 -12.54
N ILE A 60 5.80 0.51 -12.58
CA ILE A 60 4.83 1.13 -11.69
C ILE A 60 3.48 0.41 -11.76
N SER A 61 3.01 0.07 -12.97
CA SER A 61 1.75 -0.62 -13.20
C SER A 61 1.69 -1.99 -12.52
N VAL A 62 2.80 -2.73 -12.52
CA VAL A 62 2.93 -4.03 -11.83
C VAL A 62 2.80 -3.85 -10.32
N MET A 63 3.62 -2.96 -9.74
CA MET A 63 3.61 -2.73 -8.29
C MET A 63 2.25 -2.23 -7.79
N MET A 64 1.62 -1.32 -8.53
CA MET A 64 0.29 -0.78 -8.18
C MET A 64 -0.81 -1.83 -8.31
N SER A 65 -0.75 -2.70 -9.31
CA SER A 65 -1.73 -3.79 -9.47
C SER A 65 -1.62 -4.82 -8.35
N MET A 66 -0.41 -5.15 -7.90
CA MET A 66 -0.18 -6.00 -6.75
C MET A 66 -0.72 -5.36 -5.48
N MET A 67 -0.40 -4.10 -5.20
CA MET A 67 -0.91 -3.38 -4.03
C MET A 67 -2.44 -3.28 -4.02
N TYR A 68 -3.06 -3.07 -5.17
CA TYR A 68 -4.52 -3.11 -5.28
C TYR A 68 -5.07 -4.48 -4.84
N GLN A 69 -4.48 -5.57 -5.31
CA GLN A 69 -4.90 -6.92 -4.97
C GLN A 69 -4.75 -7.22 -3.48
N GLU A 70 -3.65 -6.77 -2.87
CA GLU A 70 -3.35 -7.05 -1.46
C GLU A 70 -4.25 -6.29 -0.48
N SER A 71 -4.52 -5.03 -0.75
CA SER A 71 -5.20 -4.18 0.24
C SER A 71 -6.28 -3.27 -0.33
N SER A 72 -6.49 -3.25 -1.64
CA SER A 72 -7.28 -2.20 -2.32
C SER A 72 -6.84 -0.79 -1.91
N PHE A 73 -5.53 -0.60 -1.72
CA PHE A 73 -4.91 0.64 -1.23
C PHE A 73 -5.35 1.06 0.18
N MET A 74 -5.77 0.14 1.02
CA MET A 74 -6.06 0.42 2.43
C MET A 74 -4.79 0.37 3.27
N ALA A 75 -4.41 1.52 3.86
CA ALA A 75 -3.18 1.67 4.64
C ALA A 75 -3.05 0.69 5.81
N ARG A 76 -4.16 0.36 6.44
CA ARG A 76 -4.21 -0.49 7.65
C ARG A 76 -4.97 -1.79 7.41
N ALA A 77 -4.93 -2.31 6.17
CA ALA A 77 -5.54 -3.58 5.85
C ALA A 77 -4.97 -4.71 6.72
N LYS A 78 -5.83 -5.60 7.15
CA LYS A 78 -5.49 -6.80 7.93
C LYS A 78 -6.26 -7.99 7.37
N PRO A 79 -5.70 -9.19 7.38
CA PRO A 79 -6.46 -10.40 7.04
C PRO A 79 -7.72 -10.55 7.90
N PRO A 80 -8.80 -11.12 7.39
CA PRO A 80 -9.97 -11.41 8.18
C PRO A 80 -9.59 -12.33 9.36
N ARG A 81 -10.33 -12.19 10.47
CA ARG A 81 -10.17 -13.10 11.62
C ARG A 81 -10.78 -14.44 11.29
N THR A 82 -10.20 -15.50 11.83
CA THR A 82 -10.88 -16.81 11.89
C THR A 82 -12.13 -16.69 12.77
N LYS A 83 -13.10 -17.58 12.56
CA LYS A 83 -14.27 -17.68 13.43
C LYS A 83 -14.10 -18.85 14.37
N ILE A 84 -14.22 -18.61 15.68
CA ILE A 84 -14.29 -19.66 16.71
C ILE A 84 -15.77 -19.92 16.95
N LEU A 85 -16.18 -21.19 16.93
CA LEU A 85 -17.59 -21.61 17.11
C LEU A 85 -18.55 -20.84 16.19
N TRP A 86 -18.11 -20.53 14.96
CA TRP A 86 -18.89 -19.83 13.90
C TRP A 86 -19.31 -18.39 14.21
N VAL A 87 -19.23 -17.93 15.46
CA VAL A 87 -19.74 -16.61 15.93
C VAL A 87 -18.66 -15.72 16.55
N LEU A 88 -17.69 -16.26 17.26
CA LEU A 88 -16.68 -15.45 17.96
C LEU A 88 -15.48 -15.14 17.06
N PRO A 89 -14.97 -13.88 17.09
CA PRO A 89 -13.77 -13.52 16.33
C PRO A 89 -12.53 -14.21 16.92
N GLY A 90 -11.94 -15.11 16.12
CA GLY A 90 -10.68 -15.79 16.46
C GLY A 90 -9.42 -15.00 16.07
N PRO A 91 -8.24 -15.64 16.19
CA PRO A 91 -6.98 -15.05 15.77
C PRO A 91 -6.93 -14.82 14.27
N ARG A 92 -6.00 -13.96 13.81
CA ARG A 92 -5.72 -13.82 12.39
C ARG A 92 -4.77 -14.92 11.93
N PRO A 93 -5.01 -15.53 10.76
CA PRO A 93 -4.19 -16.65 10.27
C PRO A 93 -2.77 -16.24 9.87
N ALA A 94 -2.54 -14.93 9.67
CA ALA A 94 -1.23 -14.40 9.28
C ALA A 94 -0.99 -13.03 9.90
N SER A 95 0.29 -12.67 10.05
CA SER A 95 0.76 -11.35 10.50
C SER A 95 0.78 -10.29 9.38
N ALA A 96 0.15 -10.58 8.25
CA ALA A 96 0.05 -9.66 7.11
C ALA A 96 -0.61 -8.35 7.51
N TYR A 97 -0.06 -7.21 7.04
CA TYR A 97 -0.54 -5.90 7.40
C TYR A 97 -0.21 -4.84 6.35
N GLY A 98 -1.07 -3.82 6.29
CA GLY A 98 -0.84 -2.59 5.56
C GLY A 98 -1.07 -2.70 4.05
N TYR A 99 -0.54 -1.76 3.30
CA TYR A 99 -0.72 -1.67 1.86
C TYR A 99 -0.29 -2.92 1.08
N ALA A 100 0.86 -3.48 1.46
CA ALA A 100 1.48 -4.60 0.75
C ALA A 100 1.15 -5.97 1.37
N GLN A 101 0.37 -6.03 2.44
CA GLN A 101 0.07 -7.26 3.19
C GLN A 101 1.30 -8.11 3.53
N ALA A 102 2.44 -7.44 3.73
CA ALA A 102 3.68 -8.11 4.14
C ALA A 102 3.53 -8.73 5.53
N THR A 103 4.01 -9.96 5.71
CA THR A 103 4.12 -10.60 7.02
C THR A 103 5.25 -9.96 7.85
N ASN A 104 5.24 -10.17 9.17
CA ASN A 104 6.28 -9.64 10.05
C ASN A 104 7.70 -10.07 9.61
N ASP A 105 7.87 -11.35 9.27
CA ASP A 105 9.19 -11.89 8.92
C ASP A 105 9.68 -11.34 7.58
N THR A 106 8.81 -11.29 6.58
CA THR A 106 9.17 -10.75 5.27
C THR A 106 9.47 -9.26 5.34
N TRP A 107 8.73 -8.52 6.19
CA TRP A 107 8.98 -7.09 6.41
C TRP A 107 10.32 -6.85 7.10
N ARG A 108 10.65 -7.61 8.15
CA ARG A 108 11.97 -7.53 8.81
C ARG A 108 13.11 -7.86 7.85
N ALA A 109 12.94 -8.88 7.01
CA ALA A 109 13.92 -9.21 5.97
C ALA A 109 14.15 -8.03 5.01
N TYR A 110 13.08 -7.34 4.58
CA TYR A 110 13.18 -6.12 3.77
C TYR A 110 13.91 -4.99 4.50
N GLN A 111 13.52 -4.70 5.74
CA GLN A 111 14.16 -3.66 6.55
C GLN A 111 15.66 -3.90 6.71
N SER A 112 16.03 -5.13 7.04
CA SER A 112 17.45 -5.55 7.19
C SER A 112 18.21 -5.45 5.86
N ALA A 113 17.64 -5.97 4.77
CA ALA A 113 18.30 -5.98 3.45
C ALA A 113 18.50 -4.60 2.83
N THR A 114 17.67 -3.62 3.23
CA THR A 114 17.67 -2.28 2.64
C THR A 114 18.18 -1.18 3.57
N GLY A 115 18.50 -1.50 4.82
CA GLY A 115 18.87 -0.53 5.87
C GLY A 115 17.70 0.37 6.29
N ARG A 116 16.45 0.01 5.99
CA ARG A 116 15.25 0.84 6.25
C ARG A 116 14.53 0.43 7.54
N GLY A 117 15.25 0.37 8.67
CA GLY A 117 14.69 -0.03 9.97
C GLY A 117 13.44 0.75 10.43
N GLY A 118 13.31 2.02 10.01
CA GLY A 118 12.15 2.87 10.30
C GLY A 118 11.00 2.78 9.30
N ALA A 119 11.06 1.87 8.31
CA ALA A 119 9.98 1.70 7.35
C ALA A 119 8.70 1.15 8.00
N ASP A 120 7.53 1.61 7.54
CA ASP A 120 6.23 1.24 8.09
C ASP A 120 5.28 0.72 6.99
N ARG A 121 4.65 -0.45 7.24
CA ARG A 121 3.74 -1.12 6.30
C ARG A 121 2.48 -0.32 5.96
N ASN A 122 2.13 0.68 6.76
CA ASN A 122 0.97 1.56 6.54
C ASN A 122 1.33 2.87 5.82
N LYS A 123 2.61 3.09 5.46
CA LYS A 123 3.05 4.19 4.62
C LYS A 123 3.21 3.72 3.18
N PHE A 124 2.65 4.49 2.25
CA PHE A 124 2.61 4.11 0.84
C PHE A 124 4.01 3.99 0.23
N ASP A 125 4.90 4.96 0.50
CA ASP A 125 6.27 5.00 -0.02
C ASP A 125 7.10 3.80 0.43
N ASP A 126 6.95 3.37 1.68
CA ASP A 126 7.62 2.19 2.22
C ASP A 126 7.04 0.90 1.63
N ALA A 127 5.73 0.83 1.51
CA ALA A 127 5.06 -0.37 1.01
C ALA A 127 5.29 -0.60 -0.49
N ILE A 128 5.33 0.47 -1.30
CA ILE A 128 5.60 0.34 -2.73
C ILE A 128 7.07 0.01 -2.98
N ASP A 129 8.00 0.53 -2.16
CA ASP A 129 9.42 0.17 -2.20
C ASP A 129 9.62 -1.31 -1.81
N PHE A 130 8.88 -1.79 -0.81
CA PHE A 130 8.87 -3.21 -0.43
C PHE A 130 8.41 -4.12 -1.58
N ILE A 131 7.32 -3.77 -2.28
CA ILE A 131 6.85 -4.56 -3.43
C ILE A 131 7.92 -4.60 -4.52
N GLY A 132 8.56 -3.47 -4.82
CA GLY A 132 9.67 -3.40 -5.76
C GLY A 132 10.84 -4.28 -5.36
N TRP A 133 11.27 -4.22 -4.09
CA TRP A 133 12.32 -5.09 -3.53
C TRP A 133 11.95 -6.57 -3.64
N TYR A 134 10.73 -6.94 -3.30
CA TYR A 134 10.29 -8.34 -3.35
C TYR A 134 10.31 -8.89 -4.79
N ASN A 135 9.87 -8.08 -5.75
CA ASN A 135 9.91 -8.43 -7.17
C ASN A 135 11.36 -8.56 -7.69
N ASP A 136 12.28 -7.72 -7.20
CA ASP A 136 13.71 -7.88 -7.48
C ASP A 136 14.26 -9.21 -6.94
N GLN A 137 13.86 -9.62 -5.72
CA GLN A 137 14.19 -10.96 -5.21
C GLN A 137 13.60 -12.08 -6.08
N SER A 138 12.38 -11.90 -6.60
CA SER A 138 11.73 -12.86 -7.49
C SER A 138 12.50 -13.01 -8.81
N GLN A 139 12.96 -11.91 -9.37
CA GLN A 139 13.81 -11.96 -10.57
C GLN A 139 15.16 -12.64 -10.29
N ARG A 140 15.83 -12.27 -9.20
CA ARG A 140 17.16 -12.84 -8.87
C ARG A 140 17.09 -14.34 -8.59
N LYS A 141 16.11 -14.80 -7.80
CA LYS A 141 15.99 -16.18 -7.34
C LYS A 141 15.30 -17.09 -8.36
N ASN A 142 14.25 -16.60 -9.00
CA ASN A 142 13.38 -17.40 -9.84
C ASN A 142 13.40 -16.98 -11.32
N LYS A 143 14.23 -16.01 -11.69
CA LYS A 143 14.38 -15.51 -13.07
C LYS A 143 13.08 -14.95 -13.68
N ILE A 144 12.15 -14.48 -12.83
CA ILE A 144 10.89 -13.90 -13.29
C ILE A 144 11.15 -12.50 -13.86
N SER A 145 10.65 -12.21 -15.06
CA SER A 145 10.72 -10.87 -15.63
C SER A 145 10.03 -9.84 -14.73
N LYS A 146 10.64 -8.65 -14.55
CA LYS A 146 10.08 -7.56 -13.73
C LYS A 146 8.82 -6.92 -14.34
N SER A 147 8.46 -7.25 -15.57
CA SER A 147 7.21 -6.89 -16.24
C SER A 147 6.16 -7.99 -16.22
N ASP A 148 6.50 -9.19 -15.76
CA ASP A 148 5.57 -10.33 -15.68
C ASP A 148 4.78 -10.32 -14.36
N ALA A 149 3.71 -9.53 -14.34
CA ALA A 149 2.87 -9.37 -13.16
C ALA A 149 2.21 -10.69 -12.70
N TYR A 150 1.95 -11.63 -13.62
CA TYR A 150 1.35 -12.91 -13.29
C TYR A 150 2.28 -13.77 -12.42
N HIS A 151 3.49 -14.05 -12.91
CA HIS A 151 4.44 -14.88 -12.15
C HIS A 151 5.02 -14.15 -10.95
N LEU A 152 5.19 -12.82 -11.00
CA LEU A 152 5.59 -12.02 -9.85
C LEU A 152 4.55 -12.14 -8.71
N TYR A 153 3.25 -12.11 -9.04
CA TYR A 153 2.20 -12.27 -8.03
C TYR A 153 2.16 -13.70 -7.45
N LEU A 154 2.34 -14.72 -8.29
CA LEU A 154 2.45 -16.10 -7.79
C LEU A 154 3.62 -16.26 -6.81
N ALA A 155 4.79 -15.69 -7.13
CA ALA A 155 5.95 -15.70 -6.25
C ALA A 155 5.74 -14.89 -4.98
N TYR A 156 5.00 -13.80 -5.07
CA TYR A 156 4.65 -12.96 -3.92
C TYR A 156 3.80 -13.73 -2.90
N HIS A 157 2.81 -14.45 -3.39
CA HIS A 157 1.89 -15.21 -2.54
C HIS A 157 2.51 -16.50 -1.97
N GLU A 158 3.21 -17.27 -2.81
CA GLU A 158 3.80 -18.58 -2.43
C GLU A 158 5.14 -18.46 -1.70
N GLY A 159 5.73 -17.28 -1.72
CA GLY A 159 7.14 -17.09 -1.35
C GLY A 159 8.09 -17.62 -2.43
N GLN A 160 9.35 -17.17 -2.39
CA GLN A 160 10.34 -17.51 -3.40
C GLN A 160 10.57 -19.04 -3.53
N GLY A 161 10.64 -19.75 -2.40
CA GLY A 161 10.81 -21.21 -2.36
C GLY A 161 9.57 -21.97 -2.83
N GLY A 162 8.38 -21.49 -2.46
CA GLY A 162 7.11 -22.08 -2.92
C GLY A 162 6.95 -21.96 -4.43
N PHE A 163 7.27 -20.78 -4.97
CA PHE A 163 7.26 -20.58 -6.42
C PHE A 163 8.23 -21.51 -7.13
N ALA A 164 9.47 -21.61 -6.65
CA ALA A 164 10.49 -22.52 -7.24
C ALA A 164 10.02 -23.97 -7.27
N ARG A 165 9.35 -24.44 -6.22
CA ARG A 165 8.75 -25.78 -6.16
C ARG A 165 7.41 -25.88 -6.89
N ARG A 166 6.94 -24.80 -7.50
CA ARG A 166 5.67 -24.72 -8.24
C ARG A 166 4.44 -25.09 -7.38
N SER A 167 4.43 -24.74 -6.08
CA SER A 167 3.32 -25.05 -5.15
C SER A 167 1.97 -24.45 -5.57
N TYR A 168 1.98 -23.45 -6.46
CA TYR A 168 0.81 -22.82 -7.05
C TYR A 168 0.08 -23.69 -8.09
N LYS A 169 0.71 -24.76 -8.62
CA LYS A 169 0.15 -25.54 -9.75
C LYS A 169 -1.28 -26.03 -9.48
N HIS A 170 -1.53 -26.53 -8.28
CA HIS A 170 -2.83 -27.08 -7.89
C HIS A 170 -3.77 -26.04 -7.26
N LYS A 171 -3.39 -24.76 -7.21
CA LYS A 171 -4.17 -23.66 -6.64
C LYS A 171 -4.83 -22.85 -7.75
N GLN A 172 -5.91 -23.36 -8.34
CA GLN A 172 -6.57 -22.67 -9.44
C GLN A 172 -6.99 -21.26 -9.05
N TRP A 173 -7.56 -21.09 -7.84
CA TRP A 173 -7.93 -19.77 -7.32
C TRP A 173 -6.78 -18.77 -7.32
N LEU A 174 -5.54 -19.20 -7.00
CA LEU A 174 -4.38 -18.31 -6.98
C LEU A 174 -3.95 -17.91 -8.41
N LYS A 175 -4.05 -18.85 -9.36
CA LYS A 175 -3.80 -18.56 -10.79
C LYS A 175 -4.82 -17.57 -11.34
N ASP A 176 -6.09 -17.69 -10.91
CA ASP A 176 -7.14 -16.75 -11.30
C ASP A 176 -6.90 -15.36 -10.72
N VAL A 177 -6.44 -15.26 -9.48
CA VAL A 177 -6.04 -14.00 -8.86
C VAL A 177 -4.83 -13.39 -9.58
N ALA A 178 -3.79 -14.19 -9.87
CA ALA A 178 -2.61 -13.72 -10.61
C ALA A 178 -2.99 -13.21 -12.01
N THR A 179 -3.96 -13.85 -12.67
CA THR A 179 -4.52 -13.38 -13.95
C THR A 179 -5.20 -12.02 -13.82
N LYS A 180 -5.96 -11.80 -12.74
CA LYS A 180 -6.59 -10.48 -12.46
C LYS A 180 -5.53 -9.40 -12.24
N VAL A 181 -4.47 -9.69 -11.50
CA VAL A 181 -3.34 -8.79 -11.27
C VAL A 181 -2.65 -8.44 -12.59
N SER A 182 -2.38 -9.43 -13.45
CA SER A 182 -1.76 -9.22 -14.74
C SER A 182 -2.62 -8.35 -15.67
N LYS A 183 -3.92 -8.64 -15.77
CA LYS A 183 -4.87 -7.82 -16.55
C LYS A 183 -4.92 -6.37 -16.04
N ARG A 184 -4.99 -6.17 -14.72
CA ARG A 184 -4.97 -4.84 -14.11
C ARG A 184 -3.66 -4.11 -14.38
N SER A 185 -2.53 -4.80 -14.31
CA SER A 185 -1.23 -4.21 -14.67
C SER A 185 -1.22 -3.69 -16.11
N GLY A 186 -1.75 -4.45 -17.06
CA GLY A 186 -1.90 -4.00 -18.46
C GLY A 186 -2.78 -2.75 -18.59
N VAL A 187 -3.92 -2.73 -17.90
CA VAL A 187 -4.82 -1.56 -17.90
C VAL A 187 -4.13 -0.34 -17.29
N TYR A 188 -3.47 -0.50 -16.15
CA TYR A 188 -2.75 0.58 -15.49
C TYR A 188 -1.59 1.11 -16.35
N ARG A 189 -0.88 0.23 -17.07
CA ARG A 189 0.17 0.64 -18.01
C ARG A 189 -0.42 1.53 -19.11
N ALA A 190 -1.44 1.04 -19.83
CA ALA A 190 -2.07 1.78 -20.91
C ALA A 190 -2.68 3.14 -20.46
N GLN A 191 -3.16 3.22 -19.22
CA GLN A 191 -3.62 4.48 -18.65
C GLN A 191 -2.45 5.41 -18.32
N LEU A 192 -1.38 4.88 -17.71
CA LEU A 192 -0.21 5.66 -17.29
C LEU A 192 0.49 6.27 -18.49
N ASP A 193 0.62 5.53 -19.59
CA ASP A 193 1.20 6.02 -20.87
C ASP A 193 0.51 7.32 -21.35
N LYS A 194 -0.79 7.48 -21.08
CA LYS A 194 -1.57 8.67 -21.46
C LYS A 194 -1.41 9.85 -20.50
N CYS A 195 -1.06 9.60 -19.24
CA CYS A 195 -1.08 10.66 -18.22
C CYS A 195 0.25 10.89 -17.52
N GLU A 196 1.26 10.05 -17.71
CA GLU A 196 2.53 10.12 -16.98
C GLU A 196 3.25 11.46 -17.15
N ALA A 197 3.20 12.03 -18.36
CA ALA A 197 3.78 13.33 -18.64
C ALA A 197 3.27 14.45 -17.72
N LYS A 198 2.00 14.38 -17.27
CA LYS A 198 1.40 15.34 -16.33
C LYS A 198 2.09 15.30 -14.97
N PHE A 199 2.45 14.12 -14.49
CA PHE A 199 3.07 13.93 -13.18
C PHE A 199 4.57 14.25 -13.20
N ASN A 200 5.24 14.07 -14.33
CA ASN A 200 6.65 14.42 -14.52
C ASN A 200 6.88 15.94 -14.57
N ARG A 201 5.95 16.74 -15.14
CA ARG A 201 6.10 18.21 -15.28
C ARG A 201 6.15 18.95 -13.94
N GLY A 202 5.54 18.44 -12.89
CA GLY A 202 5.55 19.06 -11.56
C GLY A 202 6.94 19.10 -10.91
N TRP A 203 7.88 18.28 -11.37
CA TRP A 203 9.25 18.25 -10.88
C TRP A 203 10.11 19.38 -11.50
N PHE A 204 9.97 19.64 -12.80
CA PHE A 204 10.70 20.71 -13.49
C PHE A 204 10.31 22.12 -13.03
N ARG A 205 9.03 22.37 -12.70
CA ARG A 205 8.60 23.68 -12.18
C ARG A 205 9.22 24.04 -10.82
N ARG A 206 9.57 23.06 -9.98
CA ARG A 206 10.20 23.29 -8.67
C ARG A 206 11.73 23.49 -8.77
N LEU A 207 12.34 23.18 -9.89
CA LEU A 207 13.75 23.45 -10.14
C LEU A 207 13.99 24.82 -10.76
N LEU A 208 12.94 25.48 -11.26
CA LEU A 208 12.99 26.77 -11.93
C LEU A 208 12.32 27.88 -11.10
N SER A 209 11.87 27.60 -9.88
CA SER A 209 11.37 28.55 -8.88
C SER A 209 12.27 28.54 -7.64
#